data_b99d238cc04c89258c5329bb4f6bf721
#
_entry.id   b99d238cc04c89258c5329bb4f6bf721
#
_cell.length_a   1.000
_cell.length_b   1.000
_cell.length_c   1.000
_cell.angle_alpha   90.00
_cell.angle_beta   90.00
_cell.angle_gamma   90.00
#
_symmetry.space_group_name_H-M   'P 1'
#
loop_
_entity.id
_entity.type
_entity.pdbx_description
1 polymer ?
#
loop_
_entity_poly.entity_id
_entity_poly.type
_entity_poly.pdbx_seq_one_letter_code
_entity_poly.pdbx_strand_id
1 'polypeptide(L)'
;PLACEAPYHLNKPSLSIVAKVTEAIHKGKALSITYVSLSSGETTREIVPHTLVDNGLRWHVRGFDRKHNEFRDFVLTRIKAAVVLEDSTLSETELETQDRQWNRFVELALVPHPRIEYSEAIELDYGMTGGVLKVEIRAATAGYLLRQWHVDCSKAHSLQGTEYQLWLKNTPTLYGGGNLNLAPGFNE
;
A
#
# COMPACT_ATOMS: atom_id res chain seq x y z
N PRO A 1 -18.27 14.27 30.79
CA PRO A 1 -17.29 13.68 29.88
C PRO A 1 -17.68 14.01 28.44
N LEU A 2 -16.70 14.39 27.62
CA LEU A 2 -16.92 14.61 26.19
C LEU A 2 -17.08 13.25 25.50
N ALA A 3 -18.19 13.02 24.78
CA ALA A 3 -18.37 11.83 23.98
C ALA A 3 -17.46 11.91 22.74
N CYS A 4 -16.74 10.82 22.44
CA CYS A 4 -15.91 10.68 21.26
C CYS A 4 -16.10 9.27 20.69
N GLU A 5 -16.45 9.18 19.42
CA GLU A 5 -16.60 7.91 18.72
C GLU A 5 -15.66 7.88 17.51
N ALA A 6 -15.15 6.70 17.19
CA ALA A 6 -14.37 6.43 15.99
C ALA A 6 -14.99 5.26 15.21
N PRO A 7 -14.79 5.18 13.89
CA PRO A 7 -15.24 4.04 13.11
C PRO A 7 -14.65 2.72 13.64
N TYR A 8 -15.38 1.61 13.42
CA TYR A 8 -14.87 0.29 13.73
C TYR A 8 -13.62 -0.02 12.88
N HIS A 9 -12.63 -0.62 13.51
CA HIS A 9 -11.46 -1.12 12.81
C HIS A 9 -11.73 -2.53 12.24
N LEU A 10 -11.03 -2.86 11.16
CA LEU A 10 -10.97 -4.23 10.67
C LEU A 10 -10.29 -5.14 11.69
N ASN A 11 -10.45 -6.46 11.50
CA ASN A 11 -9.80 -7.45 12.35
C ASN A 11 -8.29 -7.22 12.41
N LYS A 12 -7.72 -7.41 13.61
CA LYS A 12 -6.28 -7.29 13.82
C LYS A 12 -5.58 -8.59 13.42
N PRO A 13 -4.34 -8.53 12.90
CA PRO A 13 -3.55 -9.73 12.65
C PRO A 13 -3.24 -10.46 13.97
N SER A 14 -3.13 -11.78 13.90
CA SER A 14 -2.70 -12.60 15.03
C SER A 14 -1.28 -12.22 15.46
N LEU A 15 -1.08 -12.06 16.77
CA LEU A 15 0.25 -11.76 17.31
C LEU A 15 1.29 -12.83 16.97
N SER A 16 0.87 -14.10 16.89
CA SER A 16 1.76 -15.20 16.51
C SER A 16 2.24 -15.07 15.04
N ILE A 17 1.37 -14.62 14.14
CA ILE A 17 1.74 -14.34 12.75
C ILE A 17 2.70 -13.14 12.68
N VAL A 18 2.36 -12.05 13.37
CA VAL A 18 3.23 -10.86 13.42
C VAL A 18 4.63 -11.23 13.94
N ALA A 19 4.70 -12.02 15.02
CA ALA A 19 5.95 -12.47 15.60
C ALA A 19 6.79 -13.29 14.60
N LYS A 20 6.18 -14.21 13.84
CA LYS A 20 6.90 -15.01 12.83
C LYS A 20 7.38 -14.17 11.64
N VAL A 21 6.56 -13.23 11.20
CA VAL A 21 6.94 -12.30 10.12
C VAL A 21 8.12 -11.42 10.57
N THR A 22 8.04 -10.81 11.75
CA THR A 22 9.11 -9.94 12.26
C THR A 22 10.38 -10.74 12.58
N GLU A 23 10.27 -11.97 13.08
CA GLU A 23 11.39 -12.88 13.27
C GLU A 23 12.11 -13.17 11.94
N ALA A 24 11.36 -13.51 10.87
CA ALA A 24 11.93 -13.79 9.56
C ALA A 24 12.65 -12.56 8.97
N ILE A 25 12.05 -11.38 9.08
CA ILE A 25 12.68 -10.11 8.66
C ILE A 25 13.99 -9.87 9.42
N HIS A 26 13.95 -10.01 10.74
CA HIS A 26 15.11 -9.74 11.61
C HIS A 26 16.29 -10.71 11.36
N LYS A 27 15.96 -11.98 11.14
CA LYS A 27 16.95 -13.04 10.86
C LYS A 27 17.43 -13.06 9.40
N GLY A 28 16.79 -12.30 8.49
CA GLY A 28 17.04 -12.42 7.04
C GLY A 28 16.74 -13.83 6.53
N LYS A 29 15.55 -14.36 6.82
CA LYS A 29 15.12 -15.71 6.45
C LYS A 29 13.86 -15.68 5.60
N ALA A 30 13.68 -16.70 4.78
CA ALA A 30 12.43 -16.94 4.10
C ALA A 30 11.36 -17.43 5.10
N LEU A 31 10.13 -17.17 4.77
CA LEU A 31 8.95 -17.53 5.55
C LEU A 31 7.99 -18.35 4.68
N SER A 32 7.63 -19.54 5.15
CA SER A 32 6.53 -20.30 4.56
C SER A 32 5.22 -19.84 5.17
N ILE A 33 4.25 -19.44 4.33
CA ILE A 33 2.94 -18.96 4.76
C ILE A 33 1.81 -19.76 4.12
N THR A 34 0.77 -20.06 4.91
CA THR A 34 -0.54 -20.48 4.38
C THR A 34 -1.38 -19.23 4.21
N TYR A 35 -1.64 -18.83 2.97
CA TYR A 35 -2.26 -17.56 2.61
C TYR A 35 -3.58 -17.75 1.86
N VAL A 36 -4.60 -16.96 2.24
CA VAL A 36 -5.91 -16.95 1.56
C VAL A 36 -6.00 -15.70 0.68
N SER A 37 -5.96 -15.89 -0.63
CA SER A 37 -6.13 -14.80 -1.60
C SER A 37 -7.56 -14.74 -2.12
N LEU A 38 -7.97 -13.56 -2.62
CA LEU A 38 -9.30 -13.37 -3.21
C LEU A 38 -9.46 -14.11 -4.55
N SER A 39 -8.35 -14.33 -5.27
CA SER A 39 -8.38 -14.91 -6.63
C SER A 39 -8.08 -16.40 -6.68
N SER A 40 -7.23 -16.91 -5.77
CA SER A 40 -6.74 -18.30 -5.82
C SER A 40 -7.06 -19.11 -4.55
N GLY A 41 -7.83 -18.54 -3.61
CA GLY A 41 -8.16 -19.20 -2.36
C GLY A 41 -6.92 -19.46 -1.49
N GLU A 42 -6.94 -20.59 -0.77
CA GLU A 42 -5.84 -20.97 0.13
C GLU A 42 -4.67 -21.58 -0.65
N THR A 43 -3.49 -21.06 -0.40
CA THR A 43 -2.24 -21.52 -1.01
C THR A 43 -1.10 -21.48 -0.02
N THR A 44 -0.14 -22.40 -0.15
CA THR A 44 1.15 -22.28 0.55
C THR A 44 2.14 -21.50 -0.33
N ARG A 45 2.87 -20.57 0.28
CA ARG A 45 3.86 -19.74 -0.41
C ARG A 45 5.11 -19.60 0.42
N GLU A 46 6.24 -19.54 -0.25
CA GLU A 46 7.48 -19.09 0.34
C GLU A 46 7.72 -17.63 -0.06
N ILE A 47 7.91 -16.79 0.95
CA ILE A 47 8.20 -15.36 0.75
C ILE A 47 9.48 -14.99 1.48
N VAL A 48 10.18 -13.98 0.97
CA VAL A 48 11.30 -13.33 1.67
C VAL A 48 10.79 -11.97 2.14
N PRO A 49 10.32 -11.87 3.39
CA PRO A 49 9.74 -10.65 3.91
C PRO A 49 10.81 -9.61 4.24
N HIS A 50 10.55 -8.32 4.01
CA HIS A 50 11.48 -7.27 4.40
C HIS A 50 10.84 -6.11 5.16
N THR A 51 9.54 -5.87 5.02
CA THR A 51 8.90 -4.70 5.63
C THR A 51 7.44 -4.95 5.97
N LEU A 52 6.95 -4.30 7.03
CA LEU A 52 5.53 -4.17 7.33
C LEU A 52 4.99 -2.86 6.75
N VAL A 53 3.81 -2.90 6.14
CA VAL A 53 3.13 -1.77 5.53
C VAL A 53 1.72 -1.65 6.10
N ASP A 54 1.38 -0.49 6.67
CA ASP A 54 0.00 -0.13 6.98
C ASP A 54 -0.56 0.71 5.83
N ASN A 55 -1.67 0.28 5.26
CA ASN A 55 -2.35 1.03 4.20
C ASN A 55 -3.50 1.92 4.73
N GLY A 56 -3.53 2.16 6.05
CA GLY A 56 -4.58 2.91 6.73
C GLY A 56 -5.85 2.09 7.03
N LEU A 57 -5.99 0.91 6.43
CA LEU A 57 -7.12 0.01 6.66
C LEU A 57 -6.66 -1.33 7.25
N ARG A 58 -5.53 -1.85 6.80
CA ARG A 58 -4.98 -3.13 7.24
C ARG A 58 -3.47 -3.22 7.06
N TRP A 59 -2.85 -4.05 7.87
CA TRP A 59 -1.43 -4.34 7.80
C TRP A 59 -1.11 -5.38 6.73
N HIS A 60 0.01 -5.16 6.05
CA HIS A 60 0.60 -6.05 5.07
C HIS A 60 2.05 -6.36 5.45
N VAL A 61 2.54 -7.49 5.00
CA VAL A 61 3.97 -7.74 4.86
C VAL A 61 4.34 -7.62 3.38
N ARG A 62 5.37 -6.81 3.10
CA ARG A 62 5.97 -6.73 1.77
C ARG A 62 7.19 -7.64 1.72
N GLY A 63 7.32 -8.40 0.64
CA GLY A 63 8.42 -9.31 0.44
C GLY A 63 8.44 -9.89 -0.96
N PHE A 64 9.50 -10.62 -1.27
CA PHE A 64 9.65 -11.34 -2.53
C PHE A 64 8.84 -12.63 -2.49
N ASP A 65 7.93 -12.81 -3.45
CA ASP A 65 7.12 -14.03 -3.63
C ASP A 65 7.88 -14.99 -4.54
N ARG A 66 8.44 -16.06 -3.99
CA ARG A 66 9.19 -17.08 -4.74
C ARG A 66 8.35 -17.78 -5.81
N LYS A 67 7.02 -17.88 -5.58
CA LYS A 67 6.12 -18.50 -6.55
C LYS A 67 5.97 -17.68 -7.83
N HIS A 68 5.93 -16.35 -7.73
CA HIS A 68 5.72 -15.45 -8.87
C HIS A 68 6.98 -14.71 -9.29
N ASN A 69 8.06 -14.86 -8.52
CA ASN A 69 9.36 -14.25 -8.79
C ASN A 69 9.30 -12.71 -8.83
N GLU A 70 8.53 -12.12 -7.90
CA GLU A 70 8.33 -10.66 -7.81
C GLU A 70 8.04 -10.20 -6.38
N PHE A 71 8.26 -8.92 -6.09
CA PHE A 71 7.89 -8.31 -4.81
C PHE A 71 6.38 -8.05 -4.75
N ARG A 72 5.75 -8.48 -3.65
CA ARG A 72 4.31 -8.36 -3.41
C ARG A 72 4.01 -7.98 -1.96
N ASP A 73 2.77 -7.52 -1.75
CA ASP A 73 2.20 -7.27 -0.44
C ASP A 73 1.22 -8.40 -0.07
N PHE A 74 1.36 -8.93 1.14
CA PHE A 74 0.47 -9.94 1.69
C PHE A 74 -0.26 -9.39 2.91
N VAL A 75 -1.58 -9.43 2.89
CA VAL A 75 -2.41 -8.97 4.01
C VAL A 75 -2.21 -9.88 5.22
N LEU A 76 -1.74 -9.34 6.35
CA LEU A 76 -1.40 -10.15 7.53
C LEU A 76 -2.58 -10.95 8.07
N THR A 77 -3.80 -10.39 8.07
CA THR A 77 -5.01 -11.09 8.54
C THR A 77 -5.44 -12.25 7.64
N ARG A 78 -4.85 -12.38 6.45
CA ARG A 78 -5.10 -13.49 5.52
C ARG A 78 -4.05 -14.60 5.60
N ILE A 79 -3.07 -14.46 6.47
CA ILE A 79 -2.07 -15.49 6.76
C ILE A 79 -2.64 -16.37 7.89
N LYS A 80 -2.94 -17.62 7.59
CA LYS A 80 -3.47 -18.61 8.55
C LYS A 80 -2.37 -19.27 9.37
N ALA A 81 -1.21 -19.47 8.76
CA ALA A 81 -0.03 -20.06 9.39
C ALA A 81 1.25 -19.47 8.80
N ALA A 82 2.30 -19.39 9.61
CA ALA A 82 3.61 -18.91 9.20
C ALA A 82 4.72 -19.69 9.90
N VAL A 83 5.73 -20.13 9.15
CA VAL A 83 6.89 -20.88 9.64
C VAL A 83 8.16 -20.26 9.07
N VAL A 84 9.09 -19.85 9.95
CA VAL A 84 10.40 -19.36 9.53
C VAL A 84 11.22 -20.53 9.01
N LEU A 85 11.77 -20.39 7.81
CA LEU A 85 12.61 -21.40 7.18
C LEU A 85 14.07 -21.17 7.60
N GLU A 86 14.47 -21.73 8.74
CA GLU A 86 15.77 -21.47 9.39
C GLU A 86 16.96 -21.82 8.47
N ASP A 87 16.85 -22.87 7.67
CA ASP A 87 17.90 -23.31 6.75
C ASP A 87 17.85 -22.61 5.39
N SER A 88 16.92 -21.65 5.20
CA SER A 88 16.81 -20.95 3.92
C SER A 88 18.01 -20.04 3.66
N THR A 89 18.49 -20.08 2.43
CA THR A 89 19.42 -19.09 1.88
C THR A 89 18.67 -18.14 0.98
N LEU A 90 19.02 -16.85 1.05
CA LEU A 90 18.41 -15.80 0.21
C LEU A 90 19.33 -15.52 -0.97
N SER A 91 18.77 -15.40 -2.16
CA SER A 91 19.49 -14.88 -3.32
C SER A 91 19.52 -13.36 -3.29
N GLU A 92 20.48 -12.75 -3.95
CA GLU A 92 20.59 -11.30 -4.05
C GLU A 92 19.33 -10.66 -4.63
N THR A 93 18.67 -11.31 -5.58
CA THR A 93 17.46 -10.85 -6.24
C THR A 93 16.23 -10.79 -5.32
N GLU A 94 16.26 -11.49 -4.18
CA GLU A 94 15.17 -11.54 -3.20
C GLU A 94 15.29 -10.45 -2.11
N LEU A 95 16.41 -9.73 -2.07
CA LEU A 95 16.69 -8.75 -1.03
C LEU A 95 15.91 -7.44 -1.25
N GLU A 96 15.61 -6.74 -0.16
CA GLU A 96 14.94 -5.42 -0.18
C GLU A 96 15.59 -4.44 -1.17
N THR A 97 16.92 -4.45 -1.28
CA THR A 97 17.69 -3.58 -2.19
C THR A 97 17.30 -3.75 -3.66
N GLN A 98 16.74 -4.90 -4.03
CA GLN A 98 16.24 -5.19 -5.38
C GLN A 98 14.78 -4.84 -5.59
N ASP A 99 14.05 -4.48 -4.53
CA ASP A 99 12.68 -4.02 -4.64
C ASP A 99 12.63 -2.58 -5.18
N ARG A 100 12.59 -2.47 -6.50
CA ARG A 100 12.58 -1.18 -7.21
C ARG A 100 11.41 -0.29 -6.79
N GLN A 101 10.24 -0.88 -6.52
CA GLN A 101 9.04 -0.12 -6.14
C GLN A 101 9.15 0.41 -4.71
N TRP A 102 9.79 -0.35 -3.83
CA TRP A 102 10.06 0.08 -2.45
C TRP A 102 11.13 1.17 -2.40
N ASN A 103 12.16 1.06 -3.20
CA ASN A 103 13.32 1.98 -3.20
C ASN A 103 13.10 3.22 -4.08
N ARG A 104 12.03 3.27 -4.89
CA ARG A 104 11.64 4.44 -5.67
C ARG A 104 10.69 5.31 -4.88
N PHE A 105 10.99 6.62 -4.81
CA PHE A 105 10.08 7.65 -4.31
C PHE A 105 9.42 8.39 -5.46
N VAL A 106 8.18 8.79 -5.26
CA VAL A 106 7.39 9.63 -6.17
C VAL A 106 6.82 10.81 -5.40
N GLU A 107 6.84 11.99 -6.01
CA GLU A 107 6.13 13.16 -5.48
C GLU A 107 4.73 13.20 -6.09
N LEU A 108 3.71 13.17 -5.24
CA LEU A 108 2.31 13.35 -5.62
C LEU A 108 1.94 14.82 -5.44
N ALA A 109 1.46 15.49 -6.48
CA ALA A 109 0.92 16.83 -6.42
C ALA A 109 -0.62 16.76 -6.38
N LEU A 110 -1.18 16.80 -5.18
CA LEU A 110 -2.62 16.71 -4.93
C LEU A 110 -3.22 18.12 -4.87
N VAL A 111 -4.31 18.33 -5.59
CA VAL A 111 -5.06 19.59 -5.61
C VAL A 111 -6.54 19.31 -5.34
N PRO A 112 -7.32 20.33 -4.90
CA PRO A 112 -8.78 20.19 -4.85
C PRO A 112 -9.32 19.74 -6.21
N HIS A 113 -10.27 18.81 -6.21
CA HIS A 113 -10.84 18.31 -7.46
C HIS A 113 -11.49 19.48 -8.24
N PRO A 114 -11.21 19.65 -9.55
CA PRO A 114 -11.64 20.84 -10.33
C PRO A 114 -13.14 21.11 -10.35
N ARG A 115 -13.99 20.11 -10.02
CA ARG A 115 -15.45 20.30 -9.93
C ARG A 115 -15.91 20.99 -8.64
N ILE A 116 -15.02 21.17 -7.66
CA ILE A 116 -15.38 21.75 -6.35
C ILE A 116 -15.34 23.27 -6.45
N GLU A 117 -16.49 23.91 -6.23
CA GLU A 117 -16.63 25.36 -6.33
C GLU A 117 -15.87 26.10 -5.21
N TYR A 118 -15.94 25.58 -3.99
CA TYR A 118 -15.30 26.18 -2.81
C TYR A 118 -14.08 25.37 -2.39
N SER A 119 -13.01 25.47 -3.17
CA SER A 119 -11.75 24.71 -2.96
C SER A 119 -11.09 24.97 -1.63
N GLU A 120 -11.29 26.15 -1.03
CA GLU A 120 -10.71 26.51 0.26
C GLU A 120 -11.02 25.51 1.37
N ALA A 121 -12.21 24.90 1.35
CA ALA A 121 -12.58 23.87 2.33
C ALA A 121 -11.63 22.66 2.25
N ILE A 122 -11.30 22.22 1.03
CA ILE A 122 -10.37 21.10 0.81
C ILE A 122 -8.94 21.52 1.16
N GLU A 123 -8.57 22.76 0.83
CA GLU A 123 -7.23 23.28 1.17
C GLU A 123 -7.01 23.29 2.68
N LEU A 124 -8.05 23.64 3.47
CA LEU A 124 -8.02 23.62 4.93
C LEU A 124 -7.95 22.19 5.48
N ASP A 125 -8.80 21.27 4.96
CA ASP A 125 -8.85 19.88 5.43
C ASP A 125 -7.51 19.15 5.25
N TYR A 126 -6.79 19.43 4.16
CA TYR A 126 -5.52 18.79 3.83
C TYR A 126 -4.27 19.64 4.13
N GLY A 127 -4.45 20.84 4.70
CA GLY A 127 -3.33 21.74 5.03
C GLY A 127 -2.50 22.16 3.81
N MET A 128 -3.17 22.44 2.68
CA MET A 128 -2.49 22.78 1.43
C MET A 128 -1.83 24.15 1.49
N THR A 129 -0.70 24.27 0.81
CA THR A 129 -0.01 25.57 0.61
C THR A 129 -0.11 25.96 -0.85
N GLY A 130 -0.70 27.14 -1.13
CA GLY A 130 -0.91 27.60 -2.51
C GLY A 130 -1.80 26.68 -3.33
N GLY A 131 -2.80 26.04 -2.70
CA GLY A 131 -3.75 25.13 -3.36
C GLY A 131 -3.17 23.78 -3.76
N VAL A 132 -1.99 23.40 -3.25
CA VAL A 132 -1.34 22.11 -3.57
C VAL A 132 -0.82 21.46 -2.30
N LEU A 133 -1.09 20.16 -2.16
CA LEU A 133 -0.41 19.27 -1.21
C LEU A 133 0.62 18.42 -1.96
N LYS A 134 1.90 18.56 -1.62
CA LYS A 134 2.96 17.70 -2.12
C LYS A 134 3.24 16.59 -1.13
N VAL A 135 3.15 15.35 -1.58
CA VAL A 135 3.42 14.15 -0.77
C VAL A 135 4.52 13.34 -1.44
N GLU A 136 5.67 13.20 -0.77
CA GLU A 136 6.68 12.25 -1.19
C GLU A 136 6.41 10.89 -0.56
N ILE A 137 6.28 9.85 -1.38
CA ILE A 137 5.91 8.51 -0.93
C ILE A 137 6.62 7.44 -1.78
N ARG A 138 6.84 6.26 -1.20
CA ARG A 138 7.36 5.12 -1.95
C ARG A 138 6.38 4.69 -3.04
N ALA A 139 6.89 4.39 -4.24
CA ALA A 139 6.05 3.95 -5.35
C ALA A 139 5.22 2.70 -5.01
N ALA A 140 5.78 1.79 -4.20
CA ALA A 140 5.09 0.60 -3.72
C ALA A 140 3.81 0.90 -2.91
N THR A 141 3.72 2.07 -2.26
CA THR A 141 2.63 2.42 -1.35
C THR A 141 1.75 3.55 -1.87
N ALA A 142 2.12 4.19 -2.98
CA ALA A 142 1.38 5.32 -3.55
C ALA A 142 -0.08 4.95 -3.88
N GLY A 143 -0.33 3.77 -4.46
CA GLY A 143 -1.68 3.31 -4.76
C GLY A 143 -2.58 3.16 -3.53
N TYR A 144 -2.02 2.80 -2.37
CA TYR A 144 -2.77 2.72 -1.11
C TYR A 144 -3.25 4.09 -0.65
N LEU A 145 -2.36 5.09 -0.63
CA LEU A 145 -2.72 6.45 -0.25
C LEU A 145 -3.78 7.04 -1.19
N LEU A 146 -3.56 6.93 -2.50
CA LEU A 146 -4.46 7.45 -3.51
C LEU A 146 -5.87 6.84 -3.39
N ARG A 147 -5.94 5.54 -3.11
CA ARG A 147 -7.22 4.87 -2.85
C ARG A 147 -7.87 5.30 -1.55
N GLN A 148 -7.09 5.35 -0.46
CA GLN A 148 -7.59 5.72 0.87
C GLN A 148 -8.17 7.13 0.89
N TRP A 149 -7.52 8.06 0.19
CA TRP A 149 -7.95 9.46 0.12
C TRP A 149 -8.89 9.74 -1.05
N HIS A 150 -9.36 8.70 -1.76
CA HIS A 150 -10.25 8.82 -2.91
C HIS A 150 -9.76 9.87 -3.91
N VAL A 151 -8.47 9.81 -4.27
CA VAL A 151 -7.88 10.74 -5.22
C VAL A 151 -8.27 10.33 -6.64
N ASP A 152 -8.86 11.24 -7.39
CA ASP A 152 -9.04 11.04 -8.83
C ASP A 152 -7.67 11.10 -9.52
N CYS A 153 -7.24 9.99 -10.10
CA CYS A 153 -5.96 9.87 -10.82
C CYS A 153 -6.16 9.83 -12.34
N SER A 154 -7.37 10.11 -12.83
CA SER A 154 -7.63 10.21 -14.25
C SER A 154 -6.99 11.47 -14.84
N LYS A 155 -6.55 11.39 -16.12
CA LYS A 155 -5.90 12.53 -16.81
C LYS A 155 -6.81 13.75 -16.97
N ALA A 156 -8.11 13.52 -17.06
CA ALA A 156 -9.12 14.55 -17.31
C ALA A 156 -10.01 14.83 -16.07
N HIS A 157 -9.56 14.47 -14.84
CA HIS A 157 -10.37 14.60 -13.61
C HIS A 157 -11.81 14.12 -13.81
N SER A 158 -11.97 12.94 -14.41
CA SER A 158 -13.26 12.45 -14.93
C SER A 158 -14.15 11.73 -13.90
N LEU A 159 -13.64 11.42 -12.71
CA LEU A 159 -14.43 10.76 -11.69
C LEU A 159 -15.42 11.74 -11.02
N GLN A 160 -16.70 11.35 -10.97
CA GLN A 160 -17.79 12.24 -10.57
C GLN A 160 -18.36 11.97 -9.17
N GLY A 161 -17.88 10.95 -8.47
CA GLY A 161 -18.33 10.62 -7.11
C GLY A 161 -18.02 11.75 -6.11
N THR A 162 -18.89 11.97 -5.14
CA THR A 162 -18.71 13.01 -4.10
C THR A 162 -17.54 12.72 -3.17
N GLU A 163 -17.10 11.48 -3.11
CA GLU A 163 -15.91 11.03 -2.39
C GLU A 163 -14.61 11.54 -3.00
N TYR A 164 -14.58 11.85 -4.31
CA TYR A 164 -13.39 12.37 -5.00
C TYR A 164 -13.26 13.87 -4.77
N GLN A 165 -12.64 14.24 -3.66
CA GLN A 165 -12.39 15.65 -3.31
C GLN A 165 -11.00 16.12 -3.77
N LEU A 166 -10.13 15.18 -4.12
CA LEU A 166 -8.76 15.44 -4.59
C LEU A 166 -8.57 14.95 -6.02
N TRP A 167 -7.69 15.64 -6.74
CA TRP A 167 -7.20 15.23 -8.05
C TRP A 167 -5.67 15.20 -8.07
N LEU A 168 -5.10 14.16 -8.69
CA LEU A 168 -3.66 14.05 -8.90
C LEU A 168 -3.27 14.83 -10.16
N LYS A 169 -2.66 16.01 -9.96
CA LYS A 169 -2.26 16.92 -11.05
C LYS A 169 -1.13 16.36 -11.92
N ASN A 170 -0.21 15.60 -11.32
CA ASN A 170 0.98 15.07 -11.99
C ASN A 170 0.90 13.55 -12.20
N THR A 171 -0.19 13.07 -12.76
CA THR A 171 -0.45 11.63 -13.03
C THR A 171 0.76 10.87 -13.64
N PRO A 172 1.59 11.45 -14.55
CA PRO A 172 2.75 10.74 -15.11
C PRO A 172 3.79 10.27 -14.08
N THR A 173 3.81 10.84 -12.87
CA THR A 173 4.70 10.37 -11.80
C THR A 173 4.43 8.91 -11.40
N LEU A 174 3.22 8.39 -11.68
CA LEU A 174 2.81 7.04 -11.34
C LEU A 174 3.30 5.99 -12.37
N TYR A 175 3.68 6.37 -13.59
CA TYR A 175 4.05 5.40 -14.61
C TYR A 175 5.15 4.45 -14.15
N GLY A 176 4.93 3.15 -14.40
CA GLY A 176 5.81 2.09 -13.96
C GLY A 176 5.78 1.81 -12.45
N GLY A 177 4.81 2.36 -11.73
CA GLY A 177 4.61 2.10 -10.30
C GLY A 177 3.94 0.76 -10.03
N GLY A 178 4.15 0.20 -8.84
CA GLY A 178 3.42 -0.96 -8.34
C GLY A 178 2.05 -0.56 -7.77
N ASN A 179 1.11 -1.54 -7.73
CA ASN A 179 -0.21 -1.36 -7.13
C ASN A 179 -1.06 -0.22 -7.76
N LEU A 180 -0.78 0.19 -8.99
CA LEU A 180 -1.48 1.29 -9.67
C LEU A 180 -2.94 0.97 -9.99
N ASN A 181 -3.29 -0.30 -10.06
CA ASN A 181 -4.67 -0.76 -10.15
C ASN A 181 -5.53 -0.34 -8.94
N LEU A 182 -4.89 0.12 -7.86
CA LEU A 182 -5.57 0.67 -6.69
C LEU A 182 -5.86 2.16 -6.82
N ALA A 183 -5.13 2.90 -7.69
CA ALA A 183 -5.28 4.33 -7.89
C ALA A 183 -6.58 4.61 -8.69
N PRO A 184 -7.58 5.31 -8.12
CA PRO A 184 -8.87 5.50 -8.78
C PRO A 184 -8.73 6.24 -10.11
N GLY A 185 -9.31 5.68 -11.17
CA GLY A 185 -9.30 6.32 -12.50
C GLY A 185 -7.96 6.33 -13.22
N PHE A 186 -6.91 5.72 -12.65
CA PHE A 186 -5.63 5.60 -13.31
C PHE A 186 -5.69 4.53 -14.41
N ASN A 187 -5.41 4.94 -15.63
CA ASN A 187 -5.25 4.05 -16.78
C ASN A 187 -3.93 4.45 -17.49
N GLU A 188 -3.04 3.50 -17.66
CA GLU A 188 -1.79 3.65 -18.43
C GLU A 188 -2.03 3.86 -19.93
#